data_c816c240a13380781d938001860ea147
#
_entry.id   c816c240a13380781d938001860ea147
#
_cell.length_a   1.000
_cell.length_b   1.000
_cell.length_c   1.000
_cell.angle_alpha   90.00
_cell.angle_beta   90.00
_cell.angle_gamma   90.00
#
_symmetry.space_group_name_H-M   'P 1'
#
loop_
_entity.id
_entity.type
_entity.pdbx_description
1 polymer ?
#
loop_
_entity_poly.entity_id
_entity_poly.type
_entity_poly.pdbx_seq_one_letter_code
_entity_poly.pdbx_strand_id
1 'polypeptide(L)'
;MPDTQLSLEELAQKDGKEGRPVYIAYEGKIYDVSQSSRWKTGSHMRRHSSGKDLTTDMGGAPHGPEVLERYPQVGIIRHKSVPEIEQETFLEPLFKKVPFLRRHPHPMTVHFPIAFMLSAVFFTFLYLITGDPSYDATALHCLAGGVIFTPIVMLTGFISWTVNYLARPMRSINVKMAVSLLMLVVSVVALAWREMTPNVLTRLTGVGFIYLLLIFSLCPMVSLIGWYGAKLTFPIEKE
;
A
#
# COMPACT_ATOMS: atom_id res chain seq x y z
N MET A 1 17.10 -33.81 16.34
CA MET A 1 16.33 -32.83 15.56
C MET A 1 15.21 -33.59 14.85
N PRO A 2 14.01 -33.10 14.73
CA PRO A 2 12.95 -33.83 14.06
C PRO A 2 13.30 -33.96 12.56
N ASP A 3 13.45 -35.20 12.07
CA ASP A 3 13.79 -35.52 10.68
C ASP A 3 12.59 -35.33 9.71
N THR A 4 11.46 -34.88 10.21
CA THR A 4 10.25 -34.75 9.41
C THR A 4 10.34 -33.51 8.53
N GLN A 5 10.34 -33.72 7.21
CA GLN A 5 10.26 -32.65 6.23
C GLN A 5 8.87 -32.66 5.59
N LEU A 6 8.14 -31.53 5.71
CA LEU A 6 6.82 -31.38 5.08
C LEU A 6 6.88 -30.34 3.97
N SER A 7 6.21 -30.62 2.85
CA SER A 7 5.91 -29.59 1.85
C SER A 7 4.84 -28.61 2.38
N LEU A 8 4.68 -27.46 1.74
CA LEU A 8 3.59 -26.54 2.09
C LEU A 8 2.21 -27.16 1.89
N GLU A 9 2.07 -28.08 0.94
CA GLU A 9 0.82 -28.81 0.69
C GLU A 9 0.52 -29.83 1.81
N GLU A 10 1.54 -30.52 2.31
CA GLU A 10 1.43 -31.43 3.46
C GLU A 10 1.20 -30.67 4.77
N LEU A 11 1.82 -29.49 4.93
CA LEU A 11 1.57 -28.59 6.04
C LEU A 11 0.12 -28.10 6.04
N ALA A 12 -0.43 -27.75 4.88
CA ALA A 12 -1.81 -27.26 4.74
C ALA A 12 -2.85 -28.30 5.22
N GLN A 13 -2.52 -29.59 5.21
CA GLN A 13 -3.38 -30.65 5.76
C GLN A 13 -3.35 -30.71 7.30
N LYS A 14 -2.46 -29.99 7.97
CA LYS A 14 -2.34 -29.93 9.43
C LYS A 14 -3.09 -28.73 10.01
N ASP A 15 -4.36 -28.59 9.63
CA ASP A 15 -5.22 -27.44 9.89
C ASP A 15 -6.14 -27.57 11.11
N GLY A 16 -6.04 -28.69 11.87
CA GLY A 16 -6.84 -28.93 13.06
C GLY A 16 -8.27 -29.40 12.81
N LYS A 17 -8.68 -29.58 11.55
CA LYS A 17 -10.02 -30.11 11.22
C LYS A 17 -10.02 -31.62 11.31
N GLU A 18 -11.19 -32.21 11.59
CA GLU A 18 -11.40 -33.66 11.60
C GLU A 18 -10.38 -34.43 12.47
N GLY A 19 -9.95 -33.81 13.58
CA GLY A 19 -8.97 -34.44 14.49
C GLY A 19 -7.52 -34.40 14.03
N ARG A 20 -7.22 -33.72 12.94
CA ARG A 20 -5.85 -33.53 12.48
C ARG A 20 -5.06 -32.60 13.42
N PRO A 21 -3.73 -32.76 13.53
CA PRO A 21 -2.93 -31.85 14.31
C PRO A 21 -2.94 -30.43 13.75
N VAL A 22 -2.63 -29.48 14.62
CA VAL A 22 -2.57 -28.05 14.29
C VAL A 22 -1.11 -27.64 14.19
N TYR A 23 -0.60 -27.50 12.97
CA TYR A 23 0.78 -27.08 12.74
C TYR A 23 0.84 -25.72 12.09
N ILE A 24 1.89 -25.00 12.41
CA ILE A 24 2.26 -23.73 11.75
C ILE A 24 3.74 -23.77 11.41
N ALA A 25 4.15 -22.99 10.43
CA ALA A 25 5.56 -22.80 10.16
C ALA A 25 6.00 -21.35 10.42
N TYR A 26 7.26 -21.22 10.81
CA TYR A 26 7.94 -19.94 10.98
C TYR A 26 9.43 -20.13 10.65
N GLU A 27 9.96 -19.31 9.75
CA GLU A 27 11.35 -19.38 9.28
C GLU A 27 11.81 -20.79 8.91
N GLY A 28 10.94 -21.50 8.18
CA GLY A 28 11.20 -22.86 7.71
C GLY A 28 11.08 -23.96 8.78
N LYS A 29 10.83 -23.63 10.05
CA LYS A 29 10.60 -24.58 11.14
C LYS A 29 9.10 -24.80 11.33
N ILE A 30 8.69 -26.04 11.60
CA ILE A 30 7.29 -26.42 11.82
C ILE A 30 7.08 -26.67 13.30
N TYR A 31 6.07 -26.02 13.87
CA TYR A 31 5.71 -26.11 15.28
C TYR A 31 4.33 -26.75 15.43
N ASP A 32 4.20 -27.67 16.40
CA ASP A 32 2.92 -28.24 16.80
C ASP A 32 2.25 -27.37 17.86
N VAL A 33 1.21 -26.66 17.45
CA VAL A 33 0.42 -25.79 18.31
C VAL A 33 -0.92 -26.40 18.72
N SER A 34 -1.11 -27.72 18.54
CA SER A 34 -2.37 -28.44 18.82
C SER A 34 -2.81 -28.27 20.28
N GLN A 35 -1.88 -28.18 21.23
CA GLN A 35 -2.19 -28.00 22.64
C GLN A 35 -2.48 -26.53 23.03
N SER A 36 -2.34 -25.61 22.11
CA SER A 36 -2.57 -24.19 22.37
C SER A 36 -4.06 -23.88 22.43
N SER A 37 -4.51 -23.30 23.56
CA SER A 37 -5.88 -22.82 23.69
C SER A 37 -6.26 -21.75 22.66
N ARG A 38 -5.26 -21.05 22.12
CA ARG A 38 -5.45 -20.00 21.11
C ARG A 38 -5.57 -20.54 19.69
N TRP A 39 -5.27 -21.83 19.47
CA TRP A 39 -5.32 -22.51 18.17
C TRP A 39 -6.37 -23.63 18.10
N LYS A 40 -7.25 -23.74 19.11
CA LYS A 40 -8.24 -24.85 19.22
C LYS A 40 -9.14 -25.02 17.99
N THR A 41 -9.38 -23.97 17.24
CA THR A 41 -10.23 -23.99 16.04
C THR A 41 -9.43 -24.08 14.75
N GLY A 42 -8.11 -24.36 14.80
CA GLY A 42 -7.23 -24.29 13.64
C GLY A 42 -6.97 -22.85 13.16
N SER A 43 -7.38 -21.85 13.96
CA SER A 43 -7.17 -20.45 13.63
C SER A 43 -6.80 -19.65 14.88
N HIS A 44 -5.79 -18.78 14.76
CA HIS A 44 -5.39 -17.84 15.78
C HIS A 44 -6.08 -16.50 15.58
N MET A 45 -6.83 -16.03 16.59
CA MET A 45 -7.56 -14.75 16.58
C MET A 45 -8.53 -14.59 15.39
N ARG A 46 -9.00 -15.68 14.79
CA ARG A 46 -9.78 -15.69 13.54
C ARG A 46 -9.07 -15.01 12.35
N ARG A 47 -7.78 -14.77 12.46
CA ARG A 47 -6.99 -14.00 11.50
C ARG A 47 -5.93 -14.86 10.80
N HIS A 48 -5.28 -15.73 11.53
CA HIS A 48 -4.20 -16.57 11.02
C HIS A 48 -4.62 -18.04 11.08
N SER A 49 -4.71 -18.68 9.93
CA SER A 49 -5.05 -20.11 9.86
C SER A 49 -3.81 -20.97 10.07
N SER A 50 -3.98 -22.09 10.77
CA SER A 50 -2.97 -23.15 10.80
C SER A 50 -2.78 -23.81 9.44
N GLY A 51 -1.78 -24.67 9.31
CA GLY A 51 -1.41 -25.28 8.03
C GLY A 51 -0.69 -24.30 7.09
N LYS A 52 -0.17 -23.18 7.59
CA LYS A 52 0.49 -22.14 6.79
C LYS A 52 1.85 -21.76 7.35
N ASP A 53 2.67 -21.21 6.48
CA ASP A 53 3.86 -20.48 6.88
C ASP A 53 3.46 -19.04 7.29
N LEU A 54 3.70 -18.70 8.54
CA LEU A 54 3.34 -17.44 9.18
C LEU A 54 4.55 -16.50 9.36
N THR A 55 5.66 -16.76 8.68
CA THR A 55 6.88 -15.95 8.79
C THR A 55 6.60 -14.48 8.53
N THR A 56 5.86 -14.17 7.48
CA THR A 56 5.50 -12.78 7.14
C THR A 56 4.50 -12.18 8.14
N ASP A 57 3.53 -12.99 8.60
CA ASP A 57 2.49 -12.53 9.53
C ASP A 57 3.05 -12.19 10.92
N MET A 58 4.11 -12.88 11.34
CA MET A 58 4.76 -12.69 12.64
C MET A 58 5.33 -11.27 12.80
N GLY A 59 5.78 -10.65 11.71
CA GLY A 59 6.29 -9.27 11.75
C GLY A 59 5.24 -8.21 12.13
N GLY A 60 3.94 -8.53 11.98
CA GLY A 60 2.82 -7.67 12.39
C GLY A 60 2.18 -8.08 13.73
N ALA A 61 2.68 -9.14 14.38
CA ALA A 61 2.12 -9.61 15.64
C ALA A 61 2.52 -8.71 16.82
N PRO A 62 1.66 -8.55 17.84
CA PRO A 62 1.99 -7.79 19.06
C PRO A 62 2.97 -8.51 19.98
N HIS A 63 3.43 -9.69 19.62
CA HIS A 63 4.41 -10.52 20.32
C HIS A 63 5.49 -10.99 19.34
N GLY A 64 6.68 -11.26 19.82
CA GLY A 64 7.77 -11.78 19.00
C GLY A 64 7.71 -13.31 18.82
N PRO A 65 8.65 -13.87 18.03
CA PRO A 65 8.72 -15.29 17.74
C PRO A 65 9.05 -16.16 18.95
N GLU A 66 9.51 -15.60 20.05
CA GLU A 66 9.82 -16.31 21.30
C GLU A 66 8.63 -17.09 21.86
N VAL A 67 7.41 -16.72 21.48
CA VAL A 67 6.21 -17.48 21.89
C VAL A 67 6.17 -18.88 21.29
N LEU A 68 6.88 -19.12 20.20
CA LEU A 68 6.95 -20.42 19.52
C LEU A 68 7.87 -21.40 20.25
N GLU A 69 8.82 -20.91 21.05
CA GLU A 69 9.71 -21.76 21.87
C GLU A 69 8.96 -22.64 22.89
N ARG A 70 7.70 -22.28 23.18
CA ARG A 70 6.81 -23.05 24.07
C ARG A 70 6.22 -24.29 23.42
N TYR A 71 6.36 -24.43 22.11
CA TYR A 71 5.77 -25.50 21.34
C TYR A 71 6.84 -26.38 20.73
N PRO A 72 6.62 -27.71 20.65
CA PRO A 72 7.60 -28.60 20.07
C PRO A 72 7.79 -28.32 18.57
N GLN A 73 9.04 -28.19 18.16
CA GLN A 73 9.39 -28.21 16.76
C GLN A 73 9.26 -29.66 16.25
N VAL A 74 8.35 -29.91 15.31
CA VAL A 74 8.01 -31.24 14.80
C VAL A 74 8.57 -31.51 13.41
N GLY A 75 9.16 -30.52 12.76
CA GLY A 75 9.74 -30.65 11.42
C GLY A 75 10.33 -29.39 10.89
N ILE A 76 10.68 -29.47 9.62
CA ILE A 76 11.11 -28.33 8.80
C ILE A 76 10.32 -28.32 7.48
N ILE A 77 10.13 -27.16 6.90
CA ILE A 77 9.55 -27.08 5.56
C ILE A 77 10.56 -27.64 4.57
N ARG A 78 10.11 -28.66 3.84
CA ARG A 78 10.80 -29.09 2.63
C ARG A 78 10.60 -28.00 1.58
N HIS A 79 11.58 -27.15 1.42
CA HIS A 79 11.63 -26.33 0.22
C HIS A 79 11.80 -27.32 -0.94
N LYS A 80 10.72 -27.59 -1.72
CA LYS A 80 10.98 -27.90 -3.13
C LYS A 80 11.91 -26.77 -3.55
N SER A 81 13.09 -27.12 -4.02
CA SER A 81 13.84 -26.22 -4.87
C SER A 81 12.98 -26.00 -6.12
N VAL A 82 11.96 -25.19 -5.97
CA VAL A 82 11.45 -24.41 -7.08
C VAL A 82 12.72 -23.66 -7.48
N PRO A 83 13.24 -23.85 -8.72
CA PRO A 83 14.25 -22.93 -9.18
C PRO A 83 13.63 -21.58 -8.83
N GLU A 84 14.30 -20.83 -7.98
CA GLU A 84 14.07 -19.40 -7.88
C GLU A 84 14.21 -18.98 -9.34
N ILE A 85 13.08 -18.88 -10.02
CA ILE A 85 13.00 -18.10 -11.22
C ILE A 85 13.26 -16.71 -10.63
N GLU A 86 14.55 -16.39 -10.50
CA GLU A 86 14.98 -15.01 -10.54
C GLU A 86 14.42 -14.52 -11.87
N GLN A 87 13.17 -14.10 -11.82
CA GLN A 87 12.66 -13.24 -12.86
C GLN A 87 13.54 -12.01 -12.70
N GLU A 88 14.64 -12.02 -13.46
CA GLU A 88 15.46 -10.84 -13.61
C GLU A 88 14.51 -9.75 -14.07
N THR A 89 13.99 -9.04 -13.09
CA THR A 89 13.13 -7.90 -13.36
C THR A 89 14.02 -6.95 -14.13
N PHE A 90 13.56 -6.43 -15.25
CA PHE A 90 14.32 -5.43 -16.04
C PHE A 90 14.85 -4.26 -15.17
N LEU A 91 14.40 -4.15 -13.93
CA LEU A 91 14.82 -3.19 -12.91
C LEU A 91 16.02 -3.64 -12.07
N GLU A 92 16.54 -4.88 -12.23
CA GLU A 92 17.69 -5.37 -11.44
C GLU A 92 18.93 -4.45 -11.52
N PRO A 93 19.32 -3.91 -12.69
CA PRO A 93 20.43 -2.96 -12.76
C PRO A 93 20.17 -1.68 -11.94
N LEU A 94 18.92 -1.24 -11.86
CA LEU A 94 18.50 -0.09 -11.07
C LEU A 94 18.59 -0.40 -9.57
N PHE A 95 18.13 -1.58 -9.15
CA PHE A 95 18.18 -2.01 -7.75
C PHE A 95 19.60 -2.22 -7.22
N LYS A 96 20.53 -2.65 -8.08
CA LYS A 96 21.96 -2.72 -7.73
C LYS A 96 22.53 -1.33 -7.46
N LYS A 97 22.11 -0.31 -8.24
CA LYS A 97 22.58 1.08 -8.07
C LYS A 97 21.88 1.79 -6.91
N VAL A 98 20.59 1.50 -6.68
CA VAL A 98 19.75 2.17 -5.67
C VAL A 98 19.01 1.13 -4.83
N PRO A 99 19.67 0.47 -3.86
CA PRO A 99 19.07 -0.61 -3.04
C PRO A 99 17.84 -0.18 -2.26
N PHE A 100 17.71 1.11 -1.97
CA PHE A 100 16.54 1.69 -1.29
C PHE A 100 15.22 1.42 -2.04
N LEU A 101 15.24 1.31 -3.37
CA LEU A 101 14.04 1.05 -4.16
C LEU A 101 13.43 -0.34 -3.90
N ARG A 102 14.19 -1.29 -3.37
CA ARG A 102 13.68 -2.59 -2.89
C ARG A 102 12.88 -2.48 -1.57
N ARG A 103 13.11 -1.42 -0.78
CA ARG A 103 12.51 -1.22 0.54
C ARG A 103 11.12 -0.57 0.50
N HIS A 104 10.39 -0.69 -0.60
CA HIS A 104 9.04 -0.14 -0.76
C HIS A 104 8.94 1.38 -0.49
N PRO A 105 9.61 2.24 -1.26
CA PRO A 105 9.57 3.68 -1.04
C PRO A 105 8.19 4.30 -1.29
N HIS A 106 7.31 3.60 -2.01
CA HIS A 106 5.99 4.11 -2.38
C HIS A 106 5.12 4.52 -1.17
N PRO A 107 4.98 3.73 -0.09
CA PRO A 107 4.21 4.16 1.08
C PRO A 107 4.70 5.45 1.73
N MET A 108 6.00 5.72 1.68
CA MET A 108 6.56 6.98 2.21
C MET A 108 6.25 8.16 1.30
N THR A 109 6.36 7.97 -0.01
CA THR A 109 6.25 9.06 -0.98
C THR A 109 4.82 9.51 -1.23
N VAL A 110 3.82 8.63 -1.06
CA VAL A 110 2.40 8.97 -1.33
C VAL A 110 1.86 10.11 -0.46
N HIS A 111 2.44 10.32 0.73
CA HIS A 111 1.98 11.34 1.66
C HIS A 111 2.20 12.75 1.13
N PHE A 112 3.25 12.98 0.33
CA PHE A 112 3.56 14.29 -0.20
C PHE A 112 2.45 14.84 -1.12
N PRO A 113 2.08 14.19 -2.23
CA PRO A 113 1.00 14.73 -3.08
C PRO A 113 -0.34 14.75 -2.35
N ILE A 114 -0.65 13.81 -1.45
CA ILE A 114 -1.86 13.83 -0.65
C ILE A 114 -1.91 15.11 0.19
N ALA A 115 -0.86 15.39 0.96
CA ALA A 115 -0.79 16.59 1.80
C ALA A 115 -0.87 17.87 0.96
N PHE A 116 -0.09 17.97 -0.10
CA PHE A 116 -0.05 19.14 -0.96
C PHE A 116 -1.39 19.43 -1.65
N MET A 117 -2.03 18.42 -2.24
CA MET A 117 -3.30 18.59 -2.95
C MET A 117 -4.43 18.95 -1.99
N LEU A 118 -4.52 18.31 -0.81
CA LEU A 118 -5.50 18.65 0.21
C LEU A 118 -5.24 20.05 0.80
N SER A 119 -3.98 20.42 1.00
CA SER A 119 -3.62 21.77 1.45
C SER A 119 -3.97 22.83 0.41
N ALA A 120 -3.76 22.57 -0.89
CA ALA A 120 -4.18 23.49 -1.95
C ALA A 120 -5.70 23.74 -1.91
N VAL A 121 -6.50 22.69 -1.75
CA VAL A 121 -7.97 22.80 -1.58
C VAL A 121 -8.30 23.59 -0.31
N PHE A 122 -7.69 23.24 0.81
CA PHE A 122 -7.95 23.88 2.11
C PHE A 122 -7.60 25.37 2.11
N PHE A 123 -6.43 25.74 1.62
CA PHE A 123 -6.03 27.15 1.58
C PHE A 123 -6.83 27.95 0.54
N THR A 124 -7.24 27.35 -0.57
CA THR A 124 -8.20 27.99 -1.49
C THR A 124 -9.53 28.27 -0.79
N PHE A 125 -10.04 27.31 0.01
CA PHE A 125 -11.26 27.50 0.80
C PHE A 125 -11.09 28.63 1.83
N LEU A 126 -9.97 28.70 2.55
CA LEU A 126 -9.68 29.80 3.49
C LEU A 126 -9.63 31.16 2.76
N TYR A 127 -9.01 31.22 1.59
CA TYR A 127 -9.01 32.42 0.77
C TYR A 127 -10.43 32.91 0.44
N LEU A 128 -11.31 32.00 0.05
CA LEU A 128 -12.70 32.33 -0.30
C LEU A 128 -13.49 32.89 0.89
N ILE A 129 -13.17 32.49 2.12
CA ILE A 129 -13.86 32.95 3.31
C ILE A 129 -13.28 34.28 3.82
N THR A 130 -11.94 34.40 3.84
CA THR A 130 -11.25 35.49 4.49
C THR A 130 -10.91 36.64 3.55
N GLY A 131 -10.74 36.36 2.26
CA GLY A 131 -10.21 37.29 1.26
C GLY A 131 -8.72 37.59 1.42
N ASP A 132 -8.00 36.90 2.34
CA ASP A 132 -6.59 37.18 2.60
C ASP A 132 -5.71 36.53 1.48
N PRO A 133 -4.94 37.34 0.73
CA PRO A 133 -4.10 36.89 -0.37
C PRO A 133 -3.00 35.91 0.05
N SER A 134 -2.64 35.85 1.33
CA SER A 134 -1.63 34.92 1.82
C SER A 134 -2.08 33.46 1.68
N TYR A 135 -3.36 33.19 1.87
CA TYR A 135 -3.93 31.84 1.65
C TYR A 135 -3.96 31.47 0.19
N ASP A 136 -4.25 32.40 -0.71
CA ASP A 136 -4.21 32.18 -2.15
C ASP A 136 -2.79 31.84 -2.63
N ALA A 137 -1.79 32.58 -2.18
CA ALA A 137 -0.39 32.28 -2.46
C ALA A 137 0.04 30.92 -1.90
N THR A 138 -0.39 30.59 -0.69
CA THR A 138 -0.10 29.28 -0.07
C THR A 138 -0.76 28.14 -0.84
N ALA A 139 -2.01 28.31 -1.28
CA ALA A 139 -2.71 27.32 -2.12
C ALA A 139 -1.96 27.06 -3.43
N LEU A 140 -1.45 28.11 -4.08
CA LEU A 140 -0.66 27.99 -5.31
C LEU A 140 0.64 27.23 -5.09
N HIS A 141 1.39 27.53 -4.03
CA HIS A 141 2.60 26.81 -3.69
C HIS A 141 2.33 25.33 -3.37
N CYS A 142 1.25 25.05 -2.65
CA CYS A 142 0.82 23.67 -2.39
C CYS A 142 0.45 22.94 -3.70
N LEU A 143 -0.29 23.58 -4.59
CA LEU A 143 -0.63 23.01 -5.88
C LEU A 143 0.64 22.68 -6.69
N ALA A 144 1.60 23.59 -6.74
CA ALA A 144 2.89 23.37 -7.40
C ALA A 144 3.66 22.21 -6.77
N GLY A 145 3.71 22.13 -5.43
CA GLY A 145 4.29 20.99 -4.72
C GLY A 145 3.61 19.67 -5.10
N GLY A 146 2.29 19.65 -5.15
CA GLY A 146 1.52 18.47 -5.57
C GLY A 146 1.84 18.04 -7.00
N VAL A 147 1.96 18.97 -7.93
CA VAL A 147 2.35 18.69 -9.33
C VAL A 147 3.74 18.09 -9.42
N ILE A 148 4.70 18.58 -8.64
CA ILE A 148 6.08 18.06 -8.62
C ILE A 148 6.15 16.64 -8.03
N PHE A 149 5.48 16.39 -6.92
CA PHE A 149 5.58 15.11 -6.22
C PHE A 149 4.71 14.01 -6.83
N THR A 150 3.63 14.32 -7.53
CA THR A 150 2.74 13.29 -8.12
C THR A 150 3.47 12.37 -9.11
N PRO A 151 4.27 12.83 -10.08
CA PRO A 151 5.04 11.95 -10.98
C PRO A 151 6.02 11.05 -10.23
N ILE A 152 6.67 11.56 -9.19
CA ILE A 152 7.61 10.78 -8.35
C ILE A 152 6.87 9.62 -7.69
N VAL A 153 5.68 9.88 -7.16
CA VAL A 153 4.85 8.85 -6.52
C VAL A 153 4.29 7.86 -7.54
N MET A 154 3.92 8.32 -8.72
CA MET A 154 3.49 7.42 -9.80
C MET A 154 4.62 6.48 -10.21
N LEU A 155 5.85 6.97 -10.31
CA LEU A 155 7.02 6.15 -10.62
C LEU A 155 7.30 5.11 -9.53
N THR A 156 7.35 5.52 -8.25
CA THR A 156 7.55 4.59 -7.13
C THR A 156 6.41 3.58 -7.01
N GLY A 157 5.18 3.98 -7.34
CA GLY A 157 4.01 3.12 -7.40
C GLY A 157 4.11 2.08 -8.52
N PHE A 158 4.60 2.48 -9.69
CA PHE A 158 4.86 1.57 -10.81
C PHE A 158 5.94 0.55 -10.45
N ILE A 159 7.05 0.98 -9.86
CA ILE A 159 8.11 0.09 -9.37
C ILE A 159 7.55 -0.90 -8.33
N SER A 160 6.77 -0.41 -7.37
CA SER A 160 6.13 -1.26 -6.38
C SER A 160 5.16 -2.27 -6.99
N TRP A 161 4.41 -1.89 -8.01
CA TRP A 161 3.51 -2.79 -8.73
C TRP A 161 4.27 -3.90 -9.48
N THR A 162 5.35 -3.58 -10.16
CA THR A 162 6.15 -4.56 -10.89
C THR A 162 6.84 -5.54 -9.93
N VAL A 163 7.40 -5.06 -8.83
CA VAL A 163 8.19 -5.88 -7.89
C VAL A 163 7.28 -6.70 -6.96
N ASN A 164 6.29 -6.06 -6.32
CA ASN A 164 5.52 -6.71 -5.26
C ASN A 164 4.26 -7.39 -5.75
N TYR A 165 3.73 -6.97 -6.88
CA TYR A 165 2.50 -7.53 -7.45
C TYR A 165 2.74 -8.22 -8.80
N LEU A 166 4.01 -8.43 -9.19
CA LEU A 166 4.42 -9.13 -10.43
C LEU A 166 3.71 -8.56 -11.68
N ALA A 167 3.47 -7.25 -11.70
CA ALA A 167 2.73 -6.54 -12.74
C ALA A 167 1.33 -7.10 -13.03
N ARG A 168 0.72 -7.84 -12.08
CA ARG A 168 -0.62 -8.41 -12.27
C ARG A 168 -1.67 -7.30 -12.34
N PRO A 169 -2.58 -7.33 -13.32
CA PRO A 169 -3.66 -6.36 -13.41
C PRO A 169 -4.67 -6.59 -12.28
N MET A 170 -4.77 -5.60 -11.38
CA MET A 170 -5.71 -5.61 -10.26
C MET A 170 -6.60 -4.37 -10.33
N ARG A 171 -7.92 -4.54 -10.12
CA ARG A 171 -8.87 -3.43 -10.18
C ARG A 171 -8.45 -2.23 -9.32
N SER A 172 -8.00 -2.49 -8.09
CA SER A 172 -7.55 -1.43 -7.17
C SER A 172 -6.34 -0.66 -7.70
N ILE A 173 -5.37 -1.34 -8.32
CA ILE A 173 -4.18 -0.71 -8.90
C ILE A 173 -4.57 0.09 -10.14
N ASN A 174 -5.37 -0.49 -11.05
CA ASN A 174 -5.78 0.17 -12.28
C ASN A 174 -6.57 1.46 -12.00
N VAL A 175 -7.50 1.43 -11.04
CA VAL A 175 -8.25 2.63 -10.63
C VAL A 175 -7.32 3.68 -10.03
N LYS A 176 -6.39 3.30 -9.14
CA LYS A 176 -5.40 4.23 -8.59
C LYS A 176 -4.56 4.87 -9.67
N MET A 177 -4.04 4.10 -10.62
CA MET A 177 -3.22 4.61 -11.72
C MET A 177 -4.00 5.60 -12.58
N ALA A 178 -5.23 5.25 -12.97
CA ALA A 178 -6.08 6.12 -13.79
C ALA A 178 -6.43 7.43 -13.07
N VAL A 179 -6.85 7.34 -11.79
CA VAL A 179 -7.22 8.53 -11.00
C VAL A 179 -5.99 9.38 -10.68
N SER A 180 -4.82 8.80 -10.43
CA SER A 180 -3.58 9.55 -10.21
C SER A 180 -3.13 10.30 -11.46
N LEU A 181 -3.27 9.68 -12.63
CA LEU A 181 -2.98 10.34 -13.90
C LEU A 181 -3.96 11.51 -14.16
N LEU A 182 -5.26 11.28 -13.94
CA LEU A 182 -6.28 12.32 -14.07
C LEU A 182 -6.01 13.48 -13.11
N MET A 183 -5.67 13.17 -11.85
CA MET A 183 -5.32 14.18 -10.84
C MET A 183 -4.09 15.00 -11.25
N LEU A 184 -3.06 14.35 -11.83
CA LEU A 184 -1.90 15.06 -12.36
C LEU A 184 -2.29 16.00 -13.49
N VAL A 185 -3.09 15.55 -14.44
CA VAL A 185 -3.56 16.40 -15.55
C VAL A 185 -4.35 17.58 -15.04
N VAL A 186 -5.33 17.36 -14.16
CA VAL A 186 -6.15 18.41 -13.57
C VAL A 186 -5.30 19.42 -12.81
N SER A 187 -4.34 18.97 -11.99
CA SER A 187 -3.49 19.87 -11.21
C SER A 187 -2.51 20.67 -12.07
N VAL A 188 -1.96 20.06 -13.14
CA VAL A 188 -1.10 20.77 -14.10
C VAL A 188 -1.90 21.83 -14.85
N VAL A 189 -3.11 21.50 -15.31
CA VAL A 189 -4.01 22.46 -16.00
C VAL A 189 -4.38 23.59 -15.05
N ALA A 190 -4.75 23.30 -13.80
CA ALA A 190 -5.07 24.32 -12.82
C ALA A 190 -3.88 25.23 -12.51
N LEU A 191 -2.68 24.65 -12.35
CA LEU A 191 -1.45 25.41 -12.10
C LEU A 191 -1.12 26.34 -13.29
N ALA A 192 -1.08 25.79 -14.50
CA ALA A 192 -0.82 26.57 -15.71
C ALA A 192 -1.86 27.68 -15.92
N TRP A 193 -3.13 27.38 -15.70
CA TRP A 193 -4.18 28.39 -15.78
C TRP A 193 -4.00 29.51 -14.78
N ARG A 194 -3.64 29.17 -13.53
CA ARG A 194 -3.38 30.15 -12.50
C ARG A 194 -2.21 31.08 -12.84
N GLU A 195 -1.13 30.52 -13.38
CA GLU A 195 0.03 31.31 -13.85
C GLU A 195 -0.34 32.26 -15.01
N MET A 196 -1.17 31.79 -15.94
CA MET A 196 -1.62 32.60 -17.08
C MET A 196 -2.66 33.65 -16.69
N THR A 197 -3.42 33.41 -15.62
CA THR A 197 -4.50 34.28 -15.17
C THR A 197 -4.41 34.47 -13.65
N PRO A 198 -3.45 35.30 -13.15
CA PRO A 198 -3.20 35.45 -11.71
C PRO A 198 -4.43 35.89 -10.89
N ASN A 199 -5.36 36.56 -11.50
CA ASN A 199 -6.57 37.11 -10.85
C ASN A 199 -7.83 36.25 -11.08
N VAL A 200 -7.68 34.94 -11.43
CA VAL A 200 -8.80 34.05 -11.77
C VAL A 200 -9.83 33.92 -10.63
N LEU A 201 -9.39 34.05 -9.37
CA LEU A 201 -10.25 33.95 -8.18
C LEU A 201 -10.85 35.28 -7.71
N THR A 202 -10.48 36.43 -8.30
CA THR A 202 -11.04 37.72 -7.89
C THR A 202 -12.51 37.91 -8.29
N ARG A 203 -12.95 37.18 -9.31
CA ARG A 203 -14.35 37.12 -9.76
C ARG A 203 -14.82 35.66 -9.82
N LEU A 204 -15.71 35.29 -8.88
CA LEU A 204 -16.26 33.95 -8.76
C LEU A 204 -17.39 33.66 -9.77
N THR A 205 -17.28 34.17 -10.99
CA THR A 205 -18.25 33.96 -12.07
C THR A 205 -17.55 33.37 -13.29
N GLY A 206 -18.25 32.53 -14.04
CA GLY A 206 -17.73 31.96 -15.26
C GLY A 206 -16.40 31.22 -15.09
N VAL A 207 -15.31 31.83 -15.54
CA VAL A 207 -13.94 31.27 -15.56
C VAL A 207 -13.42 30.95 -14.15
N GLY A 208 -13.66 31.83 -13.18
CA GLY A 208 -13.25 31.62 -11.80
C GLY A 208 -13.96 30.42 -11.15
N PHE A 209 -15.23 30.24 -11.46
CA PHE A 209 -15.99 29.09 -10.98
C PHE A 209 -15.47 27.77 -11.57
N ILE A 210 -15.13 27.72 -12.86
CA ILE A 210 -14.54 26.52 -13.47
C ILE A 210 -13.18 26.19 -12.82
N TYR A 211 -12.35 27.20 -12.54
CA TYR A 211 -11.10 27.02 -11.83
C TYR A 211 -11.32 26.41 -10.45
N LEU A 212 -12.31 26.92 -9.69
CA LEU A 212 -12.66 26.33 -8.39
C LEU A 212 -13.09 24.87 -8.49
N LEU A 213 -13.88 24.51 -9.50
CA LEU A 213 -14.27 23.11 -9.72
C LEU A 213 -13.03 22.21 -9.94
N LEU A 214 -12.02 22.68 -10.67
CA LEU A 214 -10.76 21.94 -10.85
C LEU A 214 -10.06 21.75 -9.50
N ILE A 215 -9.89 22.82 -8.71
CA ILE A 215 -9.23 22.73 -7.40
C ILE A 215 -10.00 21.81 -6.45
N PHE A 216 -11.32 22.01 -6.30
CA PHE A 216 -12.11 21.19 -5.38
C PHE A 216 -12.25 19.73 -5.83
N SER A 217 -12.10 19.43 -7.14
CA SER A 217 -12.09 18.05 -7.65
C SER A 217 -10.88 17.23 -7.16
N LEU A 218 -9.79 17.89 -6.74
CA LEU A 218 -8.61 17.21 -6.21
C LEU A 218 -8.93 16.44 -4.92
N CYS A 219 -9.82 16.97 -4.07
CA CYS A 219 -10.18 16.33 -2.80
C CYS A 219 -10.82 14.93 -2.99
N PRO A 220 -11.90 14.74 -3.77
CA PRO A 220 -12.45 13.41 -4.01
C PRO A 220 -11.48 12.49 -4.78
N MET A 221 -10.61 13.02 -5.65
CA MET A 221 -9.59 12.21 -6.33
C MET A 221 -8.57 11.65 -5.33
N VAL A 222 -8.04 12.48 -4.43
CA VAL A 222 -7.14 12.04 -3.35
C VAL A 222 -7.83 11.02 -2.45
N SER A 223 -9.08 11.27 -2.06
CA SER A 223 -9.86 10.35 -1.22
C SER A 223 -10.06 8.99 -1.89
N LEU A 224 -10.35 8.99 -3.19
CA LEU A 224 -10.52 7.75 -3.96
C LEU A 224 -9.21 6.97 -4.08
N ILE A 225 -8.08 7.64 -4.36
CA ILE A 225 -6.75 7.03 -4.40
C ILE A 225 -6.41 6.41 -3.05
N GLY A 226 -6.66 7.13 -1.95
CA GLY A 226 -6.45 6.66 -0.58
C GLY A 226 -7.30 5.44 -0.24
N TRP A 227 -8.59 5.46 -0.60
CA TRP A 227 -9.51 4.34 -0.39
C TRP A 227 -9.05 3.05 -1.08
N TYR A 228 -8.68 3.13 -2.36
CA TYR A 228 -8.15 1.97 -3.08
C TYR A 228 -6.75 1.56 -2.60
N GLY A 229 -5.98 2.49 -2.04
CA GLY A 229 -4.72 2.19 -1.35
C GLY A 229 -4.95 1.38 -0.08
N ALA A 230 -5.89 1.81 0.76
CA ALA A 230 -6.24 1.13 2.00
C ALA A 230 -6.74 -0.31 1.74
N LYS A 231 -7.51 -0.54 0.68
CA LYS A 231 -7.95 -1.89 0.29
C LYS A 231 -6.81 -2.85 -0.06
N LEU A 232 -5.66 -2.34 -0.52
CA LEU A 232 -4.49 -3.16 -0.81
C LEU A 232 -3.70 -3.50 0.46
N THR A 233 -3.67 -2.58 1.42
CA THR A 233 -2.93 -2.73 2.68
C THR A 233 -3.75 -3.48 3.74
N PHE A 234 -5.05 -3.24 3.77
CA PHE A 234 -6.00 -3.82 4.72
C PHE A 234 -7.16 -4.47 3.96
N PRO A 235 -6.96 -5.67 3.38
CA PRO A 235 -8.04 -6.36 2.71
C PRO A 235 -9.12 -6.71 3.74
N ILE A 236 -10.35 -6.23 3.50
CA ILE A 236 -11.52 -6.65 4.27
C ILE A 236 -11.92 -8.00 3.71
N GLU A 237 -11.75 -9.07 4.48
CA GLU A 237 -12.35 -10.36 4.16
C GLU A 237 -13.86 -10.16 4.13
N LYS A 238 -14.49 -10.50 3.01
CA LYS A 238 -15.94 -10.58 2.95
C LYS A 238 -16.37 -11.74 3.83
N GLU A 239 -17.16 -11.46 4.84
CA GLU A 239 -17.89 -12.45 5.62
C GLU A 239 -18.73 -13.37 4.74
#